data_b25b40d40f2fbdb20bfe7deaecd072e9
#
_entry.id   b25b40d40f2fbdb20bfe7deaecd072e9
#
_cell.length_a   1.000
_cell.length_b   1.000
_cell.length_c   1.000
_cell.angle_alpha   90.00
_cell.angle_beta   90.00
_cell.angle_gamma   90.00
#
_symmetry.space_group_name_H-M   'P 1'
#
loop_
_entity.id
_entity.type
_entity.pdbx_description
1 polymer ?
#
loop_
_entity_poly.entity_id
_entity_poly.type
_entity_poly.pdbx_seq_one_letter_code
_entity_poly.pdbx_strand_id
1 'polypeptide(L)'
;MQLNLVMTIINRSREKFFRSITKDLQIPFSFTMMGNGTATRSQLDFYGLEAVEKEVVSFIADADLTARLFAVARERMFLDVPGRGIMMSIPLKSVGGGATLAFFTNNETLEDTAPDFNNITHELVIAICNHGFTDEVMDVAREAGAGGGTILHAKGTGAEYAQKFFGVTLAEEKEILLIASPVRDRDTIMQAITAQCGTKTKAGAIAFSLPLTQIMGVRQG
;
A
#
# COMPACT_ATOMS: atom_id res chain seq x y z
N MET A 1 -6.63 15.18 17.52
CA MET A 1 -7.23 14.45 16.38
C MET A 1 -6.13 13.90 15.50
N GLN A 2 -6.11 12.58 15.19
CA GLN A 2 -5.10 11.94 14.33
C GLN A 2 -5.58 11.93 12.88
N LEU A 3 -4.73 12.36 11.94
CA LEU A 3 -4.95 12.19 10.51
C LEU A 3 -4.28 10.91 10.00
N ASN A 4 -4.93 10.25 9.06
CA ASN A 4 -4.46 9.01 8.44
C ASN A 4 -4.48 9.13 6.92
N LEU A 5 -3.50 8.53 6.26
CA LEU A 5 -3.61 8.16 4.85
C LEU A 5 -4.34 6.82 4.79
N VAL A 6 -5.56 6.82 4.28
CA VAL A 6 -6.30 5.59 4.04
C VAL A 6 -6.05 5.15 2.61
N MET A 7 -5.61 3.90 2.43
CA MET A 7 -5.39 3.28 1.12
C MET A 7 -6.31 2.07 0.98
N THR A 8 -7.03 2.00 -0.13
CA THR A 8 -7.93 0.90 -0.44
C THR A 8 -7.54 0.29 -1.78
N ILE A 9 -7.18 -0.99 -1.78
CA ILE A 9 -6.80 -1.76 -2.96
C ILE A 9 -7.98 -2.65 -3.34
N ILE A 10 -8.60 -2.39 -4.47
CA ILE A 10 -9.78 -3.11 -4.97
C ILE A 10 -9.61 -3.52 -6.44
N ASN A 11 -10.42 -4.46 -6.88
CA ASN A 11 -10.56 -4.75 -8.29
C ASN A 11 -11.19 -3.55 -9.01
N ARG A 12 -10.69 -3.20 -10.18
CA ARG A 12 -11.17 -2.08 -10.98
C ARG A 12 -12.69 -2.10 -11.22
N SER A 13 -13.27 -3.30 -11.37
CA SER A 13 -14.73 -3.46 -11.53
C SER A 13 -15.54 -2.94 -10.33
N ARG A 14 -14.91 -2.80 -9.14
CA ARG A 14 -15.56 -2.36 -7.90
C ARG A 14 -15.36 -0.86 -7.60
N GLU A 15 -14.56 -0.17 -8.39
CA GLU A 15 -14.21 1.24 -8.19
C GLU A 15 -15.44 2.14 -8.11
N LYS A 16 -16.37 2.02 -9.07
CA LYS A 16 -17.58 2.84 -9.09
C LYS A 16 -18.42 2.69 -7.83
N PHE A 17 -18.48 1.48 -7.27
CA PHE A 17 -19.22 1.23 -6.04
C PHE A 17 -18.47 1.84 -4.84
N PHE A 18 -17.15 1.67 -4.76
CA PHE A 18 -16.36 2.30 -3.71
C PHE A 18 -16.46 3.84 -3.77
N ARG A 19 -16.42 4.43 -4.96
CA ARG A 19 -16.61 5.87 -5.16
C ARG A 19 -17.99 6.36 -4.68
N SER A 20 -19.04 5.55 -4.80
CA SER A 20 -20.33 5.91 -4.21
C SER A 20 -20.26 5.98 -2.68
N ILE A 21 -19.54 5.06 -2.04
CA ILE A 21 -19.33 5.06 -0.58
C ILE A 21 -18.55 6.31 -0.14
N THR A 22 -17.44 6.64 -0.84
CA THR A 22 -16.64 7.83 -0.51
C THR A 22 -17.45 9.12 -0.68
N LYS A 23 -18.36 9.17 -1.65
CA LYS A 23 -19.28 10.29 -1.86
C LYS A 23 -20.32 10.37 -0.72
N ASP A 24 -20.94 9.24 -0.34
CA ASP A 24 -21.90 9.18 0.75
C ASP A 24 -21.28 9.65 2.08
N LEU A 25 -20.01 9.33 2.29
CA LEU A 25 -19.23 9.76 3.45
C LEU A 25 -18.63 11.18 3.32
N GLN A 26 -18.91 11.87 2.21
CA GLN A 26 -18.42 13.22 1.94
C GLN A 26 -16.91 13.36 2.01
N ILE A 27 -16.16 12.34 1.54
CA ILE A 27 -14.70 12.41 1.47
C ILE A 27 -14.32 13.48 0.45
N PRO A 28 -13.65 14.57 0.86
CA PRO A 28 -13.51 15.76 0.03
C PRO A 28 -12.49 15.62 -1.10
N PHE A 29 -11.53 14.70 -0.95
CA PHE A 29 -10.44 14.50 -1.90
C PHE A 29 -9.96 13.05 -1.88
N SER A 30 -9.78 12.48 -3.06
CA SER A 30 -9.14 11.17 -3.25
C SER A 30 -8.28 11.18 -4.51
N PHE A 31 -7.24 10.37 -4.50
CA PHE A 31 -6.46 10.08 -5.70
C PHE A 31 -6.38 8.58 -5.93
N THR A 32 -6.33 8.20 -7.20
CA THR A 32 -6.36 6.79 -7.60
C THR A 32 -5.13 6.46 -8.42
N MET A 33 -4.51 5.34 -8.10
CA MET A 33 -3.40 4.76 -8.86
C MET A 33 -3.86 3.43 -9.46
N MET A 34 -3.43 3.16 -10.70
CA MET A 34 -3.67 1.89 -11.36
C MET A 34 -2.57 0.91 -10.98
N GLY A 35 -2.93 -0.35 -10.76
CA GLY A 35 -2.00 -1.39 -10.41
C GLY A 35 -2.46 -2.79 -10.83
N ASN A 36 -1.61 -3.77 -10.60
CA ASN A 36 -1.86 -5.16 -10.89
C ASN A 36 -1.64 -6.02 -9.65
N GLY A 37 -2.47 -7.04 -9.46
CA GLY A 37 -2.26 -8.04 -8.42
C GLY A 37 -1.07 -8.94 -8.79
N THR A 38 -0.34 -9.43 -7.79
CA THR A 38 0.84 -10.31 -7.97
C THR A 38 0.49 -11.79 -8.02
N ALA A 39 -0.78 -12.18 -8.15
CA ALA A 39 -1.14 -13.59 -8.29
C ALA A 39 -0.46 -14.19 -9.53
N THR A 40 0.23 -15.32 -9.35
CA THR A 40 0.90 -16.01 -10.45
C THR A 40 -0.12 -16.61 -11.42
N ARG A 41 0.27 -16.81 -12.68
CA ARG A 41 -0.59 -17.49 -13.68
C ARG A 41 -1.08 -18.84 -13.17
N SER A 42 -0.21 -19.63 -12.56
CA SER A 42 -0.58 -20.94 -11.99
C SER A 42 -1.63 -20.83 -10.88
N GLN A 43 -1.57 -19.79 -10.05
CA GLN A 43 -2.61 -19.54 -9.03
C GLN A 43 -3.92 -19.06 -9.67
N LEU A 44 -3.85 -18.21 -10.69
CA LEU A 44 -5.02 -17.73 -11.42
C LEU A 44 -5.70 -18.88 -12.16
N ASP A 45 -4.93 -19.71 -12.88
CA ASP A 45 -5.42 -20.89 -13.61
C ASP A 45 -6.04 -21.92 -12.66
N PHE A 46 -5.42 -22.18 -11.50
CA PHE A 46 -5.93 -23.10 -10.49
C PHE A 46 -7.30 -22.69 -9.94
N TYR A 47 -7.53 -21.39 -9.79
CA TYR A 47 -8.80 -20.85 -9.32
C TYR A 47 -9.75 -20.39 -10.44
N GLY A 48 -9.37 -20.57 -11.72
CA GLY A 48 -10.15 -20.10 -12.86
C GLY A 48 -10.33 -18.58 -12.90
N LEU A 49 -9.32 -17.83 -12.42
CA LEU A 49 -9.33 -16.39 -12.32
C LEU A 49 -8.41 -15.77 -13.37
N GLU A 50 -8.81 -14.62 -13.91
CA GLU A 50 -7.94 -13.78 -14.74
C GLU A 50 -7.10 -12.83 -13.89
N ALA A 51 -5.95 -12.39 -14.43
CA ALA A 51 -5.16 -11.33 -13.82
C ALA A 51 -6.03 -10.06 -13.71
N VAL A 52 -6.30 -9.63 -12.48
CA VAL A 52 -7.26 -8.55 -12.24
C VAL A 52 -6.51 -7.24 -12.06
N GLU A 53 -6.85 -6.26 -12.90
CA GLU A 53 -6.45 -4.89 -12.68
C GLU A 53 -6.96 -4.40 -11.33
N LYS A 54 -6.06 -3.76 -10.60
CA LYS A 54 -6.32 -3.18 -9.27
C LYS A 54 -6.36 -1.66 -9.38
N GLU A 55 -7.16 -1.07 -8.53
CA GLU A 55 -7.09 0.36 -8.24
C GLU A 55 -6.74 0.55 -6.77
N VAL A 56 -5.79 1.44 -6.54
CA VAL A 56 -5.39 1.90 -5.20
C VAL A 56 -5.98 3.28 -5.02
N VAL A 57 -7.10 3.36 -4.31
CA VAL A 57 -7.78 4.62 -3.99
C VAL A 57 -7.27 5.10 -2.65
N SER A 58 -6.74 6.32 -2.61
CA SER A 58 -6.11 6.90 -1.42
C SER A 58 -6.69 8.26 -1.11
N PHE A 59 -6.83 8.58 0.17
CA PHE A 59 -7.28 9.88 0.68
C PHE A 59 -6.83 10.09 2.12
N ILE A 60 -6.92 11.34 2.59
CA ILE A 60 -6.61 11.70 3.97
C ILE A 60 -7.93 11.82 4.73
N ALA A 61 -8.00 11.21 5.89
CA ALA A 61 -9.15 11.22 6.78
C ALA A 61 -8.70 11.31 8.25
N ASP A 62 -9.55 11.90 9.08
CA ASP A 62 -9.38 11.82 10.52
C ASP A 62 -9.74 10.41 11.07
N ALA A 63 -9.52 10.20 12.35
CA ALA A 63 -9.76 8.91 12.98
C ALA A 63 -11.24 8.47 12.91
N ASP A 64 -12.18 9.41 13.08
CA ASP A 64 -13.62 9.12 13.08
C ASP A 64 -14.12 8.77 11.68
N LEU A 65 -13.73 9.54 10.67
CA LEU A 65 -14.05 9.24 9.27
C LEU A 65 -13.42 7.93 8.83
N THR A 66 -12.16 7.68 9.26
CA THR A 66 -11.47 6.40 9.02
C THR A 66 -12.27 5.24 9.60
N ALA A 67 -12.68 5.31 10.88
CA ALA A 67 -13.46 4.25 11.53
C ALA A 67 -14.80 4.01 10.84
N ARG A 68 -15.53 5.08 10.48
CA ARG A 68 -16.80 4.98 9.74
C ARG A 68 -16.61 4.34 8.38
N LEU A 69 -15.56 4.71 7.65
CA LEU A 69 -15.28 4.11 6.35
C LEU A 69 -14.97 2.61 6.46
N PHE A 70 -14.14 2.21 7.45
CA PHE A 70 -13.85 0.79 7.68
C PHE A 70 -15.12 0.00 7.99
N ALA A 71 -16.05 0.56 8.80
CA ALA A 71 -17.33 -0.06 9.10
C ALA A 71 -18.19 -0.24 7.83
N VAL A 72 -18.37 0.84 7.04
CA VAL A 72 -19.17 0.82 5.81
C VAL A 72 -18.54 -0.10 4.75
N ALA A 73 -17.23 -0.10 4.61
CA ALA A 73 -16.52 -0.96 3.66
C ALA A 73 -16.64 -2.45 4.03
N ARG A 74 -16.65 -2.78 5.33
CA ARG A 74 -16.94 -4.13 5.81
C ARG A 74 -18.36 -4.53 5.46
N GLU A 75 -19.34 -3.71 5.79
CA GLU A 75 -20.75 -4.02 5.63
C GLU A 75 -21.18 -4.08 4.15
N ARG A 76 -20.81 -3.07 3.35
CA ARG A 76 -21.31 -2.92 1.97
C ARG A 76 -20.42 -3.60 0.93
N MET A 77 -19.13 -3.75 1.20
CA MET A 77 -18.16 -4.32 0.26
C MET A 77 -17.60 -5.67 0.70
N PHE A 78 -17.86 -6.07 1.92
CA PHE A 78 -17.29 -7.31 2.49
C PHE A 78 -15.75 -7.33 2.38
N LEU A 79 -15.11 -6.18 2.66
CA LEU A 79 -13.67 -6.06 2.52
C LEU A 79 -12.89 -6.81 3.60
N ASP A 80 -13.54 -7.27 4.65
CA ASP A 80 -12.99 -8.18 5.66
C ASP A 80 -12.82 -9.62 5.13
N VAL A 81 -13.47 -9.94 4.00
CA VAL A 81 -13.31 -11.26 3.34
C VAL A 81 -12.07 -11.23 2.43
N PRO A 82 -11.09 -12.12 2.66
CA PRO A 82 -9.90 -12.21 1.81
C PRO A 82 -10.23 -12.36 0.32
N GLY A 83 -9.49 -11.63 -0.53
CA GLY A 83 -9.71 -11.60 -1.99
C GLY A 83 -10.72 -10.56 -2.46
N ARG A 84 -11.47 -9.92 -1.56
CA ARG A 84 -12.41 -8.84 -1.90
C ARG A 84 -11.76 -7.48 -2.07
N GLY A 85 -10.57 -7.31 -1.54
CA GLY A 85 -9.77 -6.09 -1.52
C GLY A 85 -9.03 -5.96 -0.19
N ILE A 86 -8.21 -4.94 -0.06
CA ILE A 86 -7.49 -4.61 1.17
C ILE A 86 -7.75 -3.14 1.47
N MET A 87 -8.06 -2.81 2.70
CA MET A 87 -8.12 -1.44 3.19
C MET A 87 -7.17 -1.29 4.36
N MET A 88 -6.38 -0.23 4.36
CA MET A 88 -5.38 0.03 5.38
C MET A 88 -5.33 1.50 5.75
N SER A 89 -4.97 1.78 6.99
CA SER A 89 -4.82 3.11 7.56
C SER A 89 -3.37 3.32 8.03
N ILE A 90 -2.72 4.32 7.49
CA ILE A 90 -1.34 4.72 7.77
C ILE A 90 -1.39 6.05 8.52
N PRO A 91 -0.88 6.15 9.75
CA PRO A 91 -0.93 7.40 10.52
C PRO A 91 0.00 8.45 9.90
N LEU A 92 -0.50 9.67 9.74
CA LEU A 92 0.28 10.80 9.26
C LEU A 92 0.90 11.54 10.46
N LYS A 93 2.18 11.84 10.36
CA LYS A 93 2.87 12.63 11.38
C LYS A 93 2.60 14.14 11.21
N SER A 94 2.48 14.61 9.96
CA SER A 94 2.29 16.02 9.66
C SER A 94 1.66 16.22 8.29
N VAL A 95 1.00 17.36 8.12
CA VAL A 95 0.45 17.83 6.83
C VAL A 95 1.03 19.20 6.54
N GLY A 96 1.54 19.40 5.33
CA GLY A 96 2.15 20.67 4.92
C GLY A 96 1.11 21.75 4.61
N GLY A 97 1.29 22.93 5.21
CA GLY A 97 0.46 24.10 4.96
C GLY A 97 -0.79 24.21 5.85
N GLY A 98 -0.94 25.35 6.54
CA GLY A 98 -2.05 25.57 7.47
C GLY A 98 -3.44 25.50 6.81
N ALA A 99 -3.59 26.02 5.59
CA ALA A 99 -4.86 25.91 4.84
C ALA A 99 -5.21 24.47 4.45
N THR A 100 -4.21 23.65 4.08
CA THR A 100 -4.40 22.24 3.79
C THR A 100 -4.79 21.45 5.04
N LEU A 101 -4.13 21.75 6.15
CA LEU A 101 -4.47 21.16 7.44
C LEU A 101 -5.90 21.50 7.84
N ALA A 102 -6.28 22.77 7.79
CA ALA A 102 -7.63 23.24 8.09
C ALA A 102 -8.70 22.57 7.21
N PHE A 103 -8.38 22.32 5.95
CA PHE A 103 -9.27 21.60 5.03
C PHE A 103 -9.54 20.16 5.48
N PHE A 104 -8.52 19.40 5.91
CA PHE A 104 -8.69 18.02 6.36
C PHE A 104 -9.21 17.90 7.79
N THR A 105 -9.14 18.95 8.59
CA THR A 105 -9.57 18.96 9.99
C THR A 105 -10.86 19.73 10.22
N ASN A 106 -11.51 20.27 9.17
CA ASN A 106 -12.64 21.20 9.28
C ASN A 106 -12.36 22.36 10.25
N ASN A 107 -11.13 22.90 10.23
CA ASN A 107 -10.61 23.93 11.14
C ASN A 107 -10.52 23.51 12.62
N GLU A 108 -10.65 22.24 12.94
CA GLU A 108 -10.39 21.74 14.29
C GLU A 108 -8.89 21.67 14.57
N THR A 109 -8.52 21.93 15.81
CA THR A 109 -7.12 21.85 16.26
C THR A 109 -6.69 20.40 16.37
N LEU A 110 -5.58 20.02 15.69
CA LEU A 110 -4.96 18.73 15.95
C LEU A 110 -4.34 18.74 17.34
N GLU A 111 -4.74 17.82 18.17
CA GLU A 111 -3.94 17.47 19.35
C GLU A 111 -2.67 16.77 18.86
N ASP A 112 -1.53 17.16 19.40
CA ASP A 112 -0.23 16.53 19.10
C ASP A 112 -0.14 15.15 19.80
N THR A 113 -1.07 14.27 19.46
CA THR A 113 -1.08 12.88 19.92
C THR A 113 -0.27 12.05 18.94
N ALA A 114 0.90 11.61 19.38
CA ALA A 114 1.68 10.65 18.62
C ALA A 114 0.84 9.38 18.39
N PRO A 115 0.86 8.79 17.18
CA PRO A 115 0.18 7.53 16.92
C PRO A 115 0.66 6.45 17.90
N ASP A 116 -0.28 5.66 18.43
CA ASP A 116 0.08 4.51 19.25
C ASP A 116 0.57 3.35 18.37
N PHE A 117 1.87 3.10 18.43
CA PHE A 117 2.51 2.02 17.68
C PHE A 117 2.62 0.71 18.49
N ASN A 118 2.13 0.66 19.73
CA ASN A 118 2.30 -0.52 20.59
C ASN A 118 1.40 -1.69 20.18
N ASN A 119 0.33 -1.44 19.46
CA ASN A 119 -0.67 -2.43 19.07
C ASN A 119 -0.70 -2.71 17.56
N ILE A 120 0.38 -2.41 16.84
CA ILE A 120 0.46 -2.66 15.40
C ILE A 120 0.64 -4.15 15.14
N THR A 121 -0.30 -4.71 14.37
CA THR A 121 -0.28 -6.13 13.98
C THR A 121 0.30 -6.34 12.59
N HIS A 122 0.22 -5.32 11.73
CA HIS A 122 0.67 -5.36 10.33
C HIS A 122 1.42 -4.09 9.95
N GLU A 123 2.30 -4.25 8.97
CA GLU A 123 2.98 -3.15 8.29
C GLU A 123 2.81 -3.25 6.78
N LEU A 124 2.85 -2.10 6.11
CA LEU A 124 2.93 -2.03 4.66
C LEU A 124 4.41 -2.03 4.27
N VAL A 125 4.92 -3.14 3.78
CA VAL A 125 6.23 -3.22 3.14
C VAL A 125 6.09 -2.66 1.73
N ILE A 126 6.91 -1.67 1.41
CA ILE A 126 7.02 -1.05 0.09
C ILE A 126 8.37 -1.43 -0.48
N ALA A 127 8.39 -2.15 -1.60
CA ALA A 127 9.59 -2.43 -2.34
C ALA A 127 9.55 -1.69 -3.68
N ILE A 128 10.62 -0.95 -4.00
CA ILE A 128 10.77 -0.22 -5.26
C ILE A 128 11.89 -0.90 -6.03
N CYS A 129 11.62 -1.39 -7.24
CA CYS A 129 12.60 -2.08 -8.08
C CYS A 129 12.61 -1.54 -9.51
N ASN A 130 13.58 -1.99 -10.31
CA ASN A 130 13.61 -1.71 -11.73
C ASN A 130 12.43 -2.40 -12.44
N HIS A 131 11.92 -1.75 -13.50
CA HIS A 131 10.86 -2.33 -14.31
C HIS A 131 11.22 -3.73 -14.83
N GLY A 132 10.26 -4.66 -14.75
CA GLY A 132 10.42 -6.05 -15.20
C GLY A 132 11.01 -7.01 -14.16
N PHE A 133 11.26 -6.56 -12.91
CA PHE A 133 11.82 -7.40 -11.84
C PHE A 133 10.83 -7.69 -10.70
N THR A 134 9.57 -7.28 -10.85
CA THR A 134 8.56 -7.47 -9.80
C THR A 134 8.27 -8.93 -9.50
N ASP A 135 8.29 -9.81 -10.49
CA ASP A 135 8.05 -11.24 -10.28
C ASP A 135 9.17 -11.86 -9.44
N GLU A 136 10.46 -11.54 -9.76
CA GLU A 136 11.62 -11.99 -8.99
C GLU A 136 11.56 -11.47 -7.53
N VAL A 137 11.28 -10.18 -7.34
CA VAL A 137 11.14 -9.58 -6.00
C VAL A 137 9.98 -10.20 -5.23
N MET A 138 8.85 -10.46 -5.90
CA MET A 138 7.67 -11.03 -5.25
C MET A 138 7.86 -12.50 -4.91
N ASP A 139 8.56 -13.28 -5.73
CA ASP A 139 8.86 -14.69 -5.44
C ASP A 139 9.75 -14.79 -4.19
N VAL A 140 10.81 -13.99 -4.12
CA VAL A 140 11.64 -13.87 -2.92
C VAL A 140 10.83 -13.45 -1.68
N ALA A 141 9.92 -12.51 -1.83
CA ALA A 141 9.06 -12.07 -0.74
C ALA A 141 8.09 -13.18 -0.29
N ARG A 142 7.54 -13.98 -1.22
CA ARG A 142 6.66 -15.11 -0.90
C ARG A 142 7.38 -16.22 -0.17
N GLU A 143 8.59 -16.57 -0.59
CA GLU A 143 9.44 -17.54 0.11
C GLU A 143 9.73 -17.10 1.55
N ALA A 144 9.79 -15.79 1.78
CA ALA A 144 9.97 -15.17 3.09
C ALA A 144 8.66 -14.97 3.89
N GLY A 145 7.50 -15.42 3.36
CA GLY A 145 6.21 -15.38 4.06
C GLY A 145 5.22 -14.31 3.59
N ALA A 146 5.51 -13.56 2.52
CA ALA A 146 4.54 -12.61 1.98
C ALA A 146 3.34 -13.31 1.35
N GLY A 147 2.11 -12.93 1.74
CA GLY A 147 0.88 -13.51 1.22
C GLY A 147 0.52 -13.06 -0.20
N GLY A 148 1.14 -11.99 -0.70
CA GLY A 148 0.90 -11.38 -2.01
C GLY A 148 1.14 -9.88 -1.97
N GLY A 149 0.98 -9.22 -3.11
CA GLY A 149 1.19 -7.79 -3.23
C GLY A 149 0.42 -7.16 -4.38
N THR A 150 0.57 -5.85 -4.49
CA THR A 150 0.04 -5.05 -5.61
C THR A 150 1.18 -4.27 -6.24
N ILE A 151 1.31 -4.35 -7.54
CA ILE A 151 2.33 -3.68 -8.34
C ILE A 151 1.75 -2.36 -8.85
N LEU A 152 2.49 -1.26 -8.66
CA LEU A 152 2.23 0.03 -9.26
C LEU A 152 3.38 0.39 -10.20
N HIS A 153 3.06 0.96 -11.36
CA HIS A 153 4.07 1.51 -12.26
C HIS A 153 4.43 2.93 -11.83
N ALA A 154 5.72 3.23 -11.84
CA ALA A 154 6.27 4.52 -11.43
C ALA A 154 7.42 4.96 -12.34
N LYS A 155 7.77 6.24 -12.27
CA LYS A 155 8.99 6.78 -12.87
C LYS A 155 9.96 7.18 -11.76
N GLY A 156 11.18 6.71 -11.87
CA GLY A 156 12.28 7.16 -11.01
C GLY A 156 12.88 8.45 -11.54
N THR A 157 13.19 9.37 -10.63
CA THR A 157 13.98 10.58 -10.93
C THR A 157 15.31 10.50 -10.20
N GLY A 158 16.38 11.10 -10.74
CA GLY A 158 17.67 11.13 -10.06
C GLY A 158 18.66 10.03 -10.48
N ALA A 159 18.48 9.45 -11.68
CA ALA A 159 19.42 8.47 -12.26
C ALA A 159 20.89 8.90 -12.15
N GLU A 160 21.19 10.19 -12.39
CA GLU A 160 22.54 10.75 -12.28
C GLU A 160 23.11 10.72 -10.85
N TYR A 161 22.27 10.99 -9.85
CA TYR A 161 22.67 10.94 -8.44
C TYR A 161 22.95 9.53 -7.96
N ALA A 162 22.11 8.59 -8.34
CA ALA A 162 22.26 7.20 -7.92
C ALA A 162 23.46 6.52 -8.62
N GLN A 163 23.71 6.84 -9.89
CA GLN A 163 24.88 6.37 -10.60
C GLN A 163 26.17 6.86 -9.93
N LYS A 164 26.16 8.09 -9.41
CA LYS A 164 27.30 8.71 -8.75
C LYS A 164 27.57 8.18 -7.34
N PHE A 165 26.52 7.81 -6.59
CA PHE A 165 26.62 7.38 -5.19
C PHE A 165 26.58 5.87 -5.00
N PHE A 166 25.86 5.14 -5.84
CA PHE A 166 25.63 3.69 -5.67
C PHE A 166 26.21 2.85 -6.81
N GLY A 167 26.76 3.50 -7.86
CA GLY A 167 27.31 2.79 -9.01
C GLY A 167 26.28 2.03 -9.86
N VAL A 168 24.98 2.31 -9.64
CA VAL A 168 23.86 1.62 -10.29
C VAL A 168 23.20 2.57 -11.27
N THR A 169 23.04 2.13 -12.54
CA THR A 169 22.21 2.84 -13.51
C THR A 169 20.74 2.66 -13.10
N LEU A 170 20.11 3.71 -12.57
CA LEU A 170 18.68 3.69 -12.31
C LEU A 170 17.96 3.81 -13.66
N ALA A 171 17.22 2.78 -14.05
CA ALA A 171 16.26 2.90 -15.13
C ALA A 171 15.20 3.96 -14.75
N GLU A 172 14.77 4.76 -15.72
CA GLU A 172 13.72 5.78 -15.50
C GLU A 172 12.39 5.14 -15.05
N GLU A 173 12.09 3.93 -15.54
CA GLU A 173 10.90 3.18 -15.19
C GLU A 173 11.15 2.31 -13.97
N LYS A 174 10.26 2.42 -13.00
CA LYS A 174 10.26 1.70 -11.73
C LYS A 174 8.94 1.03 -11.51
N GLU A 175 8.96 0.00 -10.69
CA GLU A 175 7.78 -0.64 -10.16
C GLU A 175 7.82 -0.61 -8.63
N ILE A 176 6.64 -0.42 -8.04
CA ILE A 176 6.46 -0.36 -6.60
C ILE A 176 5.58 -1.54 -6.21
N LEU A 177 6.09 -2.40 -5.33
CA LEU A 177 5.29 -3.45 -4.71
C LEU A 177 4.78 -2.98 -3.35
N LEU A 178 3.48 -3.11 -3.16
CA LEU A 178 2.79 -2.89 -1.90
C LEU A 178 2.45 -4.25 -1.29
N ILE A 179 3.10 -4.61 -0.18
CA ILE A 179 2.94 -5.90 0.49
C ILE A 179 2.46 -5.65 1.92
N ALA A 180 1.20 -5.99 2.22
CA ALA A 180 0.71 -5.97 3.59
C ALA A 180 1.20 -7.23 4.31
N SER A 181 1.95 -7.05 5.39
CA SER A 181 2.61 -8.14 6.12
C SER A 181 2.35 -8.05 7.61
N PRO A 182 2.13 -9.19 8.31
CA PRO A 182 2.24 -9.23 9.77
C PRO A 182 3.60 -8.70 10.24
N VAL A 183 3.62 -8.01 11.37
CA VAL A 183 4.87 -7.45 11.94
C VAL A 183 5.93 -8.53 12.14
N ARG A 184 5.52 -9.74 12.53
CA ARG A 184 6.45 -10.88 12.75
C ARG A 184 7.22 -11.30 11.49
N ASP A 185 6.65 -11.11 10.29
CA ASP A 185 7.21 -11.57 9.01
C ASP A 185 7.93 -10.44 8.26
N ARG A 186 7.66 -9.17 8.61
CA ARG A 186 8.17 -7.98 7.95
C ARG A 186 9.70 -7.98 7.79
N ASP A 187 10.45 -8.24 8.86
CA ASP A 187 11.91 -8.18 8.83
C ASP A 187 12.50 -9.27 7.93
N THR A 188 11.93 -10.47 7.98
CA THR A 188 12.34 -11.60 7.14
C THR A 188 12.11 -11.28 5.66
N ILE A 189 10.94 -10.72 5.32
CA ILE A 189 10.60 -10.31 3.95
C ILE A 189 11.57 -9.22 3.46
N MET A 190 11.79 -8.16 4.25
CA MET A 190 12.66 -7.06 3.85
C MET A 190 14.13 -7.50 3.71
N GLN A 191 14.62 -8.36 4.59
CA GLN A 191 15.96 -8.92 4.50
C GLN A 191 16.13 -9.81 3.27
N ALA A 192 15.16 -10.66 2.95
CA ALA A 192 15.19 -11.50 1.77
C ALA A 192 15.24 -10.66 0.48
N ILE A 193 14.35 -9.66 0.35
CA ILE A 193 14.34 -8.73 -0.79
C ILE A 193 15.70 -8.03 -0.91
N THR A 194 16.25 -7.50 0.19
CA THR A 194 17.51 -6.75 0.16
C THR A 194 18.70 -7.64 -0.19
N ALA A 195 18.73 -8.87 0.31
CA ALA A 195 19.82 -9.81 0.07
C ALA A 195 19.85 -10.34 -1.37
N GLN A 196 18.68 -10.69 -1.93
CA GLN A 196 18.60 -11.37 -3.22
C GLN A 196 18.30 -10.43 -4.40
N CYS A 197 17.54 -9.34 -4.14
CA CYS A 197 17.10 -8.40 -5.17
C CYS A 197 17.59 -6.96 -4.95
N GLY A 198 18.45 -6.73 -3.95
CA GLY A 198 18.87 -5.40 -3.52
C GLY A 198 19.67 -4.61 -4.54
N THR A 199 20.15 -3.44 -4.13
CA THR A 199 20.78 -2.41 -5.00
C THR A 199 22.01 -2.88 -5.78
N LYS A 200 22.62 -4.00 -5.40
CA LYS A 200 23.77 -4.61 -6.11
C LYS A 200 23.36 -5.61 -7.20
N THR A 201 22.07 -5.86 -7.37
CA THR A 201 21.52 -6.78 -8.37
C THR A 201 20.87 -6.01 -9.52
N LYS A 202 20.46 -6.72 -10.58
CA LYS A 202 19.72 -6.12 -11.71
C LYS A 202 18.36 -5.56 -11.30
N ALA A 203 17.69 -6.17 -10.30
CA ALA A 203 16.44 -5.70 -9.76
C ALA A 203 16.60 -4.34 -9.06
N GLY A 204 17.74 -4.08 -8.43
CA GLY A 204 18.06 -2.82 -7.80
C GLY A 204 17.05 -2.41 -6.73
N ALA A 205 16.48 -3.40 -6.02
CA ALA A 205 15.39 -3.17 -5.10
C ALA A 205 15.82 -2.44 -3.83
N ILE A 206 14.97 -1.52 -3.38
CA ILE A 206 15.00 -0.94 -2.04
C ILE A 206 13.68 -1.26 -1.35
N ALA A 207 13.72 -1.57 -0.04
CA ALA A 207 12.54 -1.89 0.73
C ALA A 207 12.51 -1.09 2.04
N PHE A 208 11.31 -0.67 2.43
CA PHE A 208 11.02 -0.03 3.71
C PHE A 208 9.59 -0.35 4.13
N SER A 209 9.22 -0.09 5.38
CA SER A 209 7.88 -0.36 5.86
C SER A 209 7.23 0.85 6.53
N LEU A 210 5.90 0.85 6.53
CA LEU A 210 5.06 1.83 7.20
C LEU A 210 4.12 1.09 8.16
N PRO A 211 3.95 1.58 9.39
CA PRO A 211 3.03 0.98 10.36
C PRO A 211 1.57 1.15 9.92
N LEU A 212 0.74 0.13 10.14
CA LEU A 212 -0.69 0.16 9.87
C LEU A 212 -1.46 0.19 11.18
N THR A 213 -2.19 1.27 11.43
CA THR A 213 -3.05 1.38 12.63
C THR A 213 -4.34 0.57 12.48
N GLN A 214 -4.80 0.36 11.25
CA GLN A 214 -5.92 -0.51 10.92
C GLN A 214 -5.67 -1.21 9.58
N ILE A 215 -6.15 -2.45 9.47
CA ILE A 215 -6.12 -3.21 8.22
C ILE A 215 -7.31 -4.17 8.16
N MET A 216 -7.83 -4.42 6.96
CA MET A 216 -8.79 -5.48 6.68
C MET A 216 -8.55 -6.08 5.29
N GLY A 217 -9.07 -7.28 5.04
CA GLY A 217 -9.01 -7.97 3.74
C GLY A 217 -7.77 -8.84 3.53
N VAL A 218 -6.84 -8.86 4.49
CA VAL A 218 -5.69 -9.77 4.46
C VAL A 218 -6.08 -11.15 4.99
N ARG A 219 -5.42 -12.20 4.48
CA ARG A 219 -5.56 -13.54 5.05
C ARG A 219 -4.92 -13.56 6.43
N GLN A 220 -5.65 -14.06 7.41
CA GLN A 220 -5.04 -14.42 8.69
C GLN A 220 -4.23 -15.69 8.47
N GLY A 221 -2.91 -15.61 8.66
CA GLY A 221 -2.00 -16.75 8.62
C GLY A 221 -2.04 -17.56 9.90
#